data_b8d56c3390b6b4728fee28a2fe228c17
#
_entry.id   b8d56c3390b6b4728fee28a2fe228c17
#
_cell.length_a   1.000
_cell.length_b   1.000
_cell.length_c   1.000
_cell.angle_alpha   90.00
_cell.angle_beta   90.00
_cell.angle_gamma   90.00
#
_symmetry.space_group_name_H-M   'P 1'
#
loop_
_entity.id
_entity.type
_entity.pdbx_description
1 polymer ?
#
loop_
_entity_poly.entity_id
_entity_poly.type
_entity_poly.pdbx_seq_one_letter_code
_entity_poly.pdbx_strand_id
1 'polypeptide(L)'
;MQHHDRMRRAICSATILAFTTLSLSGQTRITPPSNKYTPAQDVELGLKAAREARQQLPIMRDDAVSSYVERLGQRLVAIIPANLQHSEFHYTFETVNVREINAFALPGGPMFVNRGMIEAANSEGEVVGVMAHELSHVLLRHGTAQASKAGKYEIGQVAGAVLGAIIGGTVGSVVAQGTQFGLGTAFLRFGREYERQADILGAQLMARAGYDPRDMASMFRTIEKQGGSNGPEWLSDHPNPGNRSDYIEKEALMLKVSNEQPDRTGFDRVKAHLKTLPRAPSSEEAAKMTSRRTTDGQEGSRPTGTLGPVQPPSSRYREYSEGDLFRVSVPNNWRELPGSNAVTFAPTGAFGQVGNRNVFTHGVEIGVNRTERHELAQATQDFIQLLSESNSRIAQRSDPLNAIIDGRRALQTELDNVSDATGRPEVIQLYTTTLRDGTLFYVIGVAPEEEYRAYEAPFQQVVRSIKLNE
;
A
#
# COMPACT_ATOMS: atom_id res chain seq x y z
N MET A 1 -48.67 -77.84 -8.64
CA MET A 1 -48.18 -77.29 -7.32
C MET A 1 -46.68 -77.06 -7.41
N GLN A 2 -46.20 -76.18 -8.23
CA GLN A 2 -44.78 -75.78 -8.31
C GLN A 2 -44.63 -74.46 -9.10
N HIS A 3 -45.28 -73.39 -8.65
CA HIS A 3 -45.07 -72.08 -9.29
C HIS A 3 -45.18 -70.84 -8.36
N HIS A 4 -45.21 -71.04 -7.05
CA HIS A 4 -45.35 -69.93 -6.11
C HIS A 4 -44.13 -69.61 -5.22
N ASP A 5 -43.04 -70.34 -5.34
CA ASP A 5 -41.87 -70.22 -4.43
C ASP A 5 -40.66 -69.48 -4.97
N ARG A 6 -40.71 -68.96 -6.21
CA ARG A 6 -39.60 -68.19 -6.80
C ARG A 6 -39.72 -66.65 -6.76
N MET A 7 -40.85 -66.12 -6.26
CA MET A 7 -41.11 -64.68 -6.24
C MET A 7 -40.91 -64.02 -4.84
N ARG A 8 -40.56 -64.78 -3.83
CA ARG A 8 -40.33 -64.23 -2.45
C ARG A 8 -38.85 -64.06 -2.06
N ARG A 9 -37.90 -64.43 -2.91
CA ARG A 9 -36.45 -64.24 -2.67
C ARG A 9 -35.78 -63.09 -3.42
N ALA A 10 -36.52 -62.35 -4.24
CA ALA A 10 -36.00 -61.24 -5.04
C ALA A 10 -36.26 -59.83 -4.45
N ILE A 11 -36.93 -59.72 -3.28
CA ILE A 11 -37.32 -58.42 -2.70
C ILE A 11 -36.50 -58.03 -1.44
N CYS A 12 -35.60 -58.89 -0.95
CA CYS A 12 -34.79 -58.61 0.24
C CYS A 12 -33.36 -58.19 -0.01
N SER A 13 -32.92 -57.92 -1.28
CA SER A 13 -31.55 -57.54 -1.61
C SER A 13 -31.37 -56.15 -2.17
N ALA A 14 -32.43 -55.33 -2.20
CA ALA A 14 -32.40 -53.98 -2.85
C ALA A 14 -32.53 -52.78 -1.88
N THR A 15 -32.43 -52.99 -0.56
CA THR A 15 -32.67 -51.89 0.40
C THR A 15 -31.47 -51.61 1.34
N ILE A 16 -30.28 -52.05 1.00
CA ILE A 16 -29.06 -51.71 1.77
C ILE A 16 -27.97 -51.18 0.83
N LEU A 17 -28.29 -50.18 0.03
CA LEU A 17 -27.23 -49.45 -0.71
C LEU A 17 -27.63 -47.98 -0.99
N ALA A 18 -28.03 -47.28 0.05
CA ALA A 18 -28.34 -45.85 -0.10
C ALA A 18 -28.07 -45.04 1.19
N PHE A 19 -27.06 -45.44 1.96
CA PHE A 19 -26.65 -44.64 3.15
C PHE A 19 -25.14 -44.67 3.36
N THR A 20 -24.37 -44.37 2.32
CA THR A 20 -22.95 -44.04 2.50
C THR A 20 -22.53 -43.09 1.38
N THR A 21 -22.80 -41.84 1.48
CA THR A 21 -21.97 -40.72 0.99
C THR A 21 -22.64 -39.40 1.36
N LEU A 22 -22.77 -39.13 2.61
CA LEU A 22 -22.82 -37.73 3.09
C LEU A 22 -21.58 -37.55 3.98
N SER A 23 -20.40 -37.64 3.36
CA SER A 23 -19.27 -36.92 3.90
C SER A 23 -19.54 -35.47 3.53
N LEU A 24 -20.38 -34.78 4.31
CA LEU A 24 -20.37 -33.34 4.33
C LEU A 24 -18.97 -32.94 4.77
N SER A 25 -18.13 -32.53 3.85
CA SER A 25 -17.07 -31.63 4.20
C SER A 25 -17.73 -30.34 4.65
N GLY A 26 -17.91 -30.20 5.97
CA GLY A 26 -18.66 -29.09 6.60
C GLY A 26 -17.95 -27.75 6.53
N GLN A 27 -16.88 -27.64 5.75
CA GLN A 27 -16.14 -26.41 5.52
C GLN A 27 -16.99 -25.35 4.85
N THR A 28 -17.08 -24.17 5.43
CA THR A 28 -17.81 -23.05 4.85
C THR A 28 -17.22 -22.62 3.51
N ARG A 29 -18.06 -22.60 2.47
CA ARG A 29 -17.65 -22.12 1.15
C ARG A 29 -17.57 -20.60 1.14
N ILE A 30 -16.44 -20.06 0.70
CA ILE A 30 -16.20 -18.62 0.56
C ILE A 30 -16.20 -18.27 -0.93
N THR A 31 -16.92 -17.19 -1.26
CA THR A 31 -16.92 -16.65 -2.63
C THR A 31 -16.25 -15.28 -2.60
N PRO A 32 -15.13 -15.10 -3.35
CA PRO A 32 -14.49 -13.79 -3.44
C PRO A 32 -15.47 -12.72 -3.93
N PRO A 33 -15.37 -11.49 -3.42
CA PRO A 33 -16.21 -10.38 -3.89
C PRO A 33 -15.90 -10.01 -5.34
N SER A 34 -16.86 -9.36 -6.02
CA SER A 34 -16.62 -8.81 -7.35
C SER A 34 -15.53 -7.72 -7.27
N ASN A 35 -14.63 -7.72 -8.24
CA ASN A 35 -13.50 -6.82 -8.29
C ASN A 35 -13.28 -6.32 -9.73
N LYS A 36 -13.11 -5.00 -9.89
CA LYS A 36 -12.81 -4.38 -11.19
C LYS A 36 -11.32 -4.39 -11.52
N TYR A 37 -10.45 -4.55 -10.49
CA TYR A 37 -9.01 -4.62 -10.67
C TYR A 37 -8.58 -6.01 -11.10
N THR A 38 -7.54 -6.08 -11.94
CA THR A 38 -6.89 -7.34 -12.30
C THR A 38 -5.89 -7.76 -11.22
N PRO A 39 -5.48 -9.05 -11.14
CA PRO A 39 -4.41 -9.49 -10.25
C PRO A 39 -3.08 -8.73 -10.47
N ALA A 40 -2.73 -8.41 -11.72
CA ALA A 40 -1.53 -7.61 -12.03
C ALA A 40 -1.61 -6.19 -11.46
N GLN A 41 -2.79 -5.58 -11.46
CA GLN A 41 -2.99 -4.28 -10.82
C GLN A 41 -2.90 -4.35 -9.29
N ASP A 42 -3.31 -5.46 -8.67
CA ASP A 42 -3.08 -5.67 -7.23
C ASP A 42 -1.58 -5.69 -6.92
N VAL A 43 -0.78 -6.39 -7.75
CA VAL A 43 0.69 -6.43 -7.60
C VAL A 43 1.31 -5.04 -7.74
N GLU A 44 0.93 -4.27 -8.75
CA GLU A 44 1.41 -2.91 -8.95
C GLU A 44 1.14 -2.02 -7.72
N LEU A 45 -0.12 -2.04 -7.23
CA LEU A 45 -0.54 -1.32 -6.04
C LEU A 45 0.25 -1.74 -4.79
N GLY A 46 0.36 -3.04 -4.57
CA GLY A 46 1.02 -3.58 -3.40
C GLY A 46 2.53 -3.32 -3.40
N LEU A 47 3.20 -3.45 -4.53
CA LEU A 47 4.63 -3.14 -4.64
C LEU A 47 4.91 -1.65 -4.39
N LYS A 48 4.06 -0.76 -4.89
CA LYS A 48 4.17 0.67 -4.62
C LYS A 48 4.00 0.94 -3.12
N ALA A 49 2.91 0.44 -2.52
CA ALA A 49 2.66 0.61 -1.10
C ALA A 49 3.75 -0.03 -0.21
N ALA A 50 4.28 -1.20 -0.60
CA ALA A 50 5.37 -1.86 0.14
C ALA A 50 6.67 -1.04 0.11
N ARG A 51 7.03 -0.41 -1.02
CA ARG A 51 8.18 0.50 -1.09
C ARG A 51 8.02 1.67 -0.13
N GLU A 52 6.85 2.29 -0.12
CA GLU A 52 6.54 3.42 0.77
C GLU A 52 6.55 2.97 2.25
N ALA A 53 5.95 1.81 2.57
CA ALA A 53 5.98 1.24 3.91
C ALA A 53 7.42 1.03 4.41
N ARG A 54 8.30 0.46 3.58
CA ARG A 54 9.72 0.26 3.94
C ARG A 54 10.50 1.56 4.17
N GLN A 55 10.09 2.65 3.54
CA GLN A 55 10.70 3.98 3.75
C GLN A 55 10.24 4.63 5.05
N GLN A 56 9.02 4.36 5.50
CA GLN A 56 8.39 5.05 6.62
C GLN A 56 8.43 4.24 7.91
N LEU A 57 8.39 2.91 7.81
CA LEU A 57 8.38 2.03 8.96
C LEU A 57 9.79 1.56 9.35
N PRO A 58 10.06 1.40 10.66
CA PRO A 58 11.33 0.85 11.13
C PRO A 58 11.36 -0.67 10.89
N ILE A 59 11.68 -1.09 9.66
CA ILE A 59 11.80 -2.51 9.33
C ILE A 59 12.88 -3.14 10.19
N MET A 60 12.54 -4.25 10.83
CA MET A 60 13.45 -4.99 11.71
C MET A 60 14.52 -5.71 10.91
N ARG A 61 15.78 -5.43 11.25
CA ARG A 61 16.96 -6.07 10.64
C ARG A 61 17.58 -7.04 11.64
N ASP A 62 16.84 -8.08 11.97
CA ASP A 62 17.25 -9.17 12.86
C ASP A 62 16.95 -10.49 12.16
N ASP A 63 18.00 -11.23 11.81
CA ASP A 63 17.89 -12.42 10.98
C ASP A 63 17.06 -13.53 11.64
N ALA A 64 17.12 -13.64 12.98
CA ALA A 64 16.38 -14.65 13.71
C ALA A 64 14.87 -14.39 13.63
N VAL A 65 14.45 -13.14 13.85
CA VAL A 65 13.05 -12.74 13.81
C VAL A 65 12.53 -12.74 12.37
N SER A 66 13.30 -12.16 11.43
CA SER A 66 12.91 -12.09 10.02
C SER A 66 12.74 -13.47 9.40
N SER A 67 13.71 -14.39 9.63
CA SER A 67 13.61 -15.77 9.14
C SER A 67 12.48 -16.55 9.80
N TYR A 68 12.14 -16.23 11.04
CA TYR A 68 11.00 -16.85 11.72
C TYR A 68 9.67 -16.44 11.05
N VAL A 69 9.42 -15.15 10.89
CA VAL A 69 8.19 -14.63 10.26
C VAL A 69 8.07 -15.10 8.81
N GLU A 70 9.18 -15.06 8.07
CA GLU A 70 9.23 -15.57 6.69
C GLU A 70 8.82 -17.05 6.61
N ARG A 71 9.35 -17.91 7.49
CA ARG A 71 8.98 -19.35 7.51
C ARG A 71 7.50 -19.58 7.80
N LEU A 72 6.92 -18.82 8.74
CA LEU A 72 5.49 -18.91 9.03
C LEU A 72 4.66 -18.52 7.80
N GLY A 73 5.03 -17.41 7.16
CA GLY A 73 4.35 -16.93 5.96
C GLY A 73 4.45 -17.92 4.80
N GLN A 74 5.64 -18.43 4.50
CA GLN A 74 5.86 -19.41 3.44
C GLN A 74 5.10 -20.72 3.69
N ARG A 75 4.97 -21.14 4.95
CA ARG A 75 4.13 -22.29 5.32
C ARG A 75 2.66 -22.06 4.96
N LEU A 76 2.12 -20.86 5.20
CA LEU A 76 0.76 -20.50 4.82
C LEU A 76 0.61 -20.40 3.29
N VAL A 77 1.61 -19.89 2.58
CA VAL A 77 1.59 -19.80 1.12
C VAL A 77 1.57 -21.19 0.48
N ALA A 78 2.33 -22.13 1.02
CA ALA A 78 2.44 -23.51 0.50
C ALA A 78 1.10 -24.27 0.50
N ILE A 79 0.14 -23.87 1.33
CA ILE A 79 -1.15 -24.58 1.47
C ILE A 79 -2.33 -23.78 0.87
N ILE A 80 -2.07 -22.71 0.13
CA ILE A 80 -3.12 -21.93 -0.54
C ILE A 80 -3.92 -22.84 -1.49
N PRO A 81 -5.26 -22.89 -1.38
CA PRO A 81 -6.11 -23.66 -2.30
C PRO A 81 -5.90 -23.22 -3.76
N ALA A 82 -5.85 -24.17 -4.67
CA ALA A 82 -5.58 -23.91 -6.09
C ALA A 82 -6.55 -22.88 -6.72
N ASN A 83 -7.81 -22.86 -6.28
CA ASN A 83 -8.82 -21.92 -6.75
C ASN A 83 -8.67 -20.49 -6.19
N LEU A 84 -7.75 -20.26 -5.24
CA LEU A 84 -7.41 -18.95 -4.67
C LEU A 84 -5.96 -18.54 -4.97
N GLN A 85 -5.23 -19.37 -5.73
CA GLN A 85 -3.88 -19.02 -6.18
C GLN A 85 -3.97 -17.97 -7.28
N HIS A 86 -3.11 -16.95 -7.18
CA HIS A 86 -2.88 -15.93 -8.20
C HIS A 86 -1.40 -16.02 -8.60
N SER A 87 -1.11 -16.43 -9.83
CA SER A 87 0.26 -16.65 -10.32
C SER A 87 1.13 -15.38 -10.32
N GLU A 88 0.47 -14.22 -10.40
CA GLU A 88 1.12 -12.91 -10.40
C GLU A 88 1.53 -12.44 -9.00
N PHE A 89 0.96 -13.02 -7.91
CA PHE A 89 1.19 -12.53 -6.56
C PHE A 89 2.58 -12.91 -6.05
N HIS A 90 3.20 -11.96 -5.33
CA HIS A 90 4.52 -12.09 -4.73
C HIS A 90 4.43 -11.94 -3.21
N TYR A 91 4.41 -13.06 -2.51
CA TYR A 91 4.29 -13.07 -1.06
C TYR A 91 5.65 -12.81 -0.41
N THR A 92 5.73 -11.75 0.38
CA THR A 92 6.89 -11.40 1.22
C THR A 92 6.43 -11.09 2.63
N PHE A 93 7.25 -11.41 3.62
CA PHE A 93 6.91 -11.29 5.04
C PHE A 93 8.00 -10.53 5.77
N GLU A 94 7.68 -9.37 6.29
CA GLU A 94 8.63 -8.48 6.96
C GLU A 94 8.15 -8.14 8.37
N THR A 95 9.10 -7.92 9.29
CA THR A 95 8.79 -7.51 10.66
C THR A 95 9.03 -6.02 10.82
N VAL A 96 8.06 -5.31 11.39
CA VAL A 96 8.18 -3.91 11.77
C VAL A 96 8.56 -3.82 13.24
N ASN A 97 9.64 -3.11 13.57
CA ASN A 97 10.12 -2.99 14.95
C ASN A 97 9.36 -1.91 15.72
N VAL A 98 8.08 -2.15 15.97
CA VAL A 98 7.21 -1.31 16.81
C VAL A 98 6.44 -2.16 17.82
N ARG A 99 6.03 -1.55 18.93
CA ARG A 99 5.38 -2.27 20.04
C ARG A 99 3.88 -2.47 19.89
N GLU A 100 3.26 -1.76 18.95
CA GLU A 100 1.83 -1.88 18.70
C GLU A 100 1.50 -3.28 18.20
N ILE A 101 0.38 -3.84 18.71
CA ILE A 101 -0.13 -5.12 18.26
C ILE A 101 -0.85 -4.89 16.94
N ASN A 102 -0.13 -5.10 15.84
CA ASN A 102 -0.67 -4.93 14.49
C ASN A 102 0.06 -5.85 13.49
N ALA A 103 -0.65 -6.18 12.41
CA ALA A 103 -0.12 -6.78 11.19
C ALA A 103 -0.99 -6.30 10.04
N PHE A 104 -0.45 -6.24 8.84
CA PHE A 104 -1.21 -5.88 7.65
C PHE A 104 -0.62 -6.51 6.40
N ALA A 105 -1.47 -6.77 5.42
CA ALA A 105 -1.04 -7.24 4.11
C ALA A 105 -1.52 -6.30 3.00
N LEU A 106 -0.69 -6.20 1.97
CA LEU A 106 -0.92 -5.36 0.82
C LEU A 106 -1.45 -6.18 -0.36
N PRO A 107 -2.21 -5.58 -1.28
CA PRO A 107 -2.61 -6.25 -2.51
C PRO A 107 -1.41 -6.89 -3.21
N GLY A 108 -1.61 -8.09 -3.77
CA GLY A 108 -0.54 -8.79 -4.49
C GLY A 108 0.51 -9.50 -3.62
N GLY A 109 0.42 -9.44 -2.26
CA GLY A 109 1.13 -10.37 -1.38
C GLY A 109 2.04 -9.84 -0.28
N PRO A 110 2.63 -8.63 -0.33
CA PRO A 110 3.51 -8.15 0.74
C PRO A 110 2.77 -8.05 2.08
N MET A 111 3.37 -8.60 3.14
CA MET A 111 2.82 -8.61 4.50
C MET A 111 3.84 -8.08 5.51
N PHE A 112 3.35 -7.31 6.46
CA PHE A 112 4.14 -6.72 7.53
C PHE A 112 3.55 -7.13 8.89
N VAL A 113 4.39 -7.61 9.79
CA VAL A 113 4.01 -8.05 11.13
C VAL A 113 4.76 -7.22 12.16
N ASN A 114 4.06 -6.52 13.02
CA ASN A 114 4.69 -5.75 14.09
C ASN A 114 5.32 -6.68 15.13
N ARG A 115 6.50 -6.30 15.64
CA ARG A 115 7.17 -6.99 16.74
C ARG A 115 6.23 -7.14 17.95
N GLY A 116 5.44 -6.11 18.26
CA GLY A 116 4.46 -6.14 19.35
C GLY A 116 3.41 -7.26 19.20
N MET A 117 3.04 -7.63 17.97
CA MET A 117 2.16 -8.77 17.70
C MET A 117 2.80 -10.08 18.16
N ILE A 118 4.07 -10.30 17.83
CA ILE A 118 4.81 -11.51 18.23
C ILE A 118 5.02 -11.54 19.75
N GLU A 119 5.33 -10.38 20.35
CA GLU A 119 5.53 -10.25 21.80
C GLU A 119 4.25 -10.47 22.60
N ALA A 120 3.08 -10.07 22.07
CA ALA A 120 1.78 -10.24 22.72
C ALA A 120 1.23 -11.67 22.62
N ALA A 121 1.55 -12.38 21.55
CA ALA A 121 1.08 -13.75 21.32
C ALA A 121 1.54 -14.73 22.40
N ASN A 122 0.68 -15.68 22.77
CA ASN A 122 0.97 -16.74 23.75
C ASN A 122 1.42 -18.03 23.09
N SER A 123 1.15 -18.20 21.78
CA SER A 123 1.55 -19.36 21.00
C SER A 123 1.91 -18.96 19.56
N GLU A 124 2.64 -19.83 18.86
CA GLU A 124 2.90 -19.66 17.42
C GLU A 124 1.60 -19.63 16.63
N GLY A 125 0.62 -20.46 17.02
CA GLY A 125 -0.69 -20.50 16.39
C GLY A 125 -1.45 -19.17 16.47
N GLU A 126 -1.24 -18.38 17.54
CA GLU A 126 -1.82 -17.03 17.65
C GLU A 126 -1.21 -16.06 16.62
N VAL A 127 0.10 -16.11 16.39
CA VAL A 127 0.77 -15.31 15.35
C VAL A 127 0.32 -15.76 13.97
N VAL A 128 0.31 -17.05 13.71
CA VAL A 128 -0.14 -17.64 12.44
C VAL A 128 -1.61 -17.32 12.16
N GLY A 129 -2.43 -17.26 13.20
CA GLY A 129 -3.85 -16.89 13.08
C GLY A 129 -4.05 -15.51 12.48
N VAL A 130 -3.31 -14.50 12.97
CA VAL A 130 -3.35 -13.15 12.39
C VAL A 130 -2.78 -13.15 10.97
N MET A 131 -1.64 -13.80 10.75
CA MET A 131 -1.05 -13.87 9.40
C MET A 131 -1.97 -14.58 8.40
N ALA A 132 -2.72 -15.61 8.82
CA ALA A 132 -3.69 -16.29 7.97
C ALA A 132 -4.92 -15.42 7.67
N HIS A 133 -5.36 -14.61 8.63
CA HIS A 133 -6.40 -13.60 8.43
C HIS A 133 -5.97 -12.56 7.38
N GLU A 134 -4.77 -11.99 7.54
CA GLU A 134 -4.21 -11.02 6.58
C GLU A 134 -4.02 -11.63 5.18
N LEU A 135 -3.48 -12.85 5.11
CA LEU A 135 -3.35 -13.58 3.84
C LEU A 135 -4.71 -13.81 3.19
N SER A 136 -5.76 -14.05 3.98
CA SER A 136 -7.11 -14.23 3.45
C SER A 136 -7.66 -12.96 2.79
N HIS A 137 -7.37 -11.77 3.34
CA HIS A 137 -7.68 -10.50 2.67
C HIS A 137 -7.00 -10.37 1.31
N VAL A 138 -5.74 -10.81 1.20
CA VAL A 138 -4.99 -10.81 -0.06
C VAL A 138 -5.59 -11.79 -1.05
N LEU A 139 -5.84 -13.03 -0.65
CA LEU A 139 -6.37 -14.10 -1.52
C LEU A 139 -7.77 -13.78 -2.05
N LEU A 140 -8.62 -13.18 -1.23
CA LEU A 140 -9.96 -12.73 -1.59
C LEU A 140 -9.96 -11.34 -2.24
N ARG A 141 -8.79 -10.68 -2.33
CA ARG A 141 -8.57 -9.39 -2.95
C ARG A 141 -9.46 -8.28 -2.37
N HIS A 142 -9.69 -8.32 -1.04
CA HIS A 142 -10.62 -7.44 -0.34
C HIS A 142 -10.27 -5.97 -0.50
N GLY A 143 -8.98 -5.59 -0.47
CA GLY A 143 -8.52 -4.21 -0.62
C GLY A 143 -8.98 -3.58 -1.93
N THR A 144 -8.69 -4.23 -3.05
CA THR A 144 -9.08 -3.72 -4.38
C THR A 144 -10.57 -3.94 -4.69
N ALA A 145 -11.21 -4.97 -4.13
CA ALA A 145 -12.66 -5.11 -4.22
C ALA A 145 -13.39 -3.98 -3.47
N GLN A 146 -12.87 -3.55 -2.32
CA GLN A 146 -13.37 -2.38 -1.60
C GLN A 146 -13.22 -1.11 -2.44
N ALA A 147 -12.03 -0.90 -3.03
CA ALA A 147 -11.77 0.19 -3.95
C ALA A 147 -12.73 0.19 -5.15
N SER A 148 -13.03 -0.99 -5.71
CA SER A 148 -14.01 -1.15 -6.80
C SER A 148 -15.42 -0.66 -6.44
N LYS A 149 -15.85 -0.86 -5.20
CA LYS A 149 -17.18 -0.42 -4.72
C LYS A 149 -17.26 1.10 -4.56
N ALA A 150 -16.16 1.75 -4.19
CA ALA A 150 -16.11 3.19 -4.00
C ALA A 150 -16.19 3.99 -5.33
N GLY A 151 -16.06 3.33 -6.48
CA GLY A 151 -16.62 3.78 -7.77
C GLY A 151 -15.83 4.83 -8.55
N LYS A 152 -14.70 5.39 -8.06
CA LYS A 152 -14.01 6.51 -8.74
C LYS A 152 -12.52 6.67 -8.43
N TYR A 153 -11.78 5.62 -8.07
CA TYR A 153 -10.39 5.83 -7.69
C TYR A 153 -9.41 5.24 -8.70
N GLU A 154 -8.51 6.10 -9.18
CA GLU A 154 -7.35 5.70 -9.97
C GLU A 154 -6.34 4.92 -9.10
N ILE A 155 -5.56 4.03 -9.71
CA ILE A 155 -4.58 3.16 -9.04
C ILE A 155 -3.64 3.97 -8.13
N GLY A 156 -3.20 5.16 -8.55
CA GLY A 156 -2.32 6.02 -7.77
C GLY A 156 -2.96 6.56 -6.47
N GLN A 157 -4.23 6.93 -6.51
CA GLN A 157 -4.98 7.40 -5.34
C GLN A 157 -5.25 6.26 -4.35
N VAL A 158 -5.53 5.06 -4.86
CA VAL A 158 -5.72 3.86 -4.05
C VAL A 158 -4.45 3.49 -3.29
N ALA A 159 -3.27 3.54 -3.92
CA ALA A 159 -2.01 3.19 -3.27
C ALA A 159 -1.69 4.09 -2.06
N GLY A 160 -1.85 5.41 -2.19
CA GLY A 160 -1.63 6.35 -1.08
C GLY A 160 -2.67 6.20 0.04
N ALA A 161 -3.93 5.94 -0.32
CA ALA A 161 -5.00 5.72 0.64
C ALA A 161 -4.81 4.38 1.41
N VAL A 162 -4.37 3.33 0.72
CA VAL A 162 -4.03 2.04 1.33
C VAL A 162 -2.94 2.21 2.36
N LEU A 163 -1.86 2.91 2.03
CA LEU A 163 -0.74 3.10 2.95
C LEU A 163 -1.12 3.94 4.18
N GLY A 164 -1.84 5.05 3.98
CA GLY A 164 -2.26 5.93 5.09
C GLY A 164 -3.17 5.25 6.09
N ALA A 165 -4.00 4.30 5.63
CA ALA A 165 -4.87 3.52 6.49
C ALA A 165 -4.16 2.36 7.21
N ILE A 166 -3.15 1.75 6.57
CA ILE A 166 -2.40 0.61 7.09
C ILE A 166 -1.43 1.03 8.21
N ILE A 167 -0.81 2.20 8.08
CA ILE A 167 0.16 2.66 9.08
C ILE A 167 -0.52 3.04 10.40
N GLY A 168 -1.85 3.31 10.38
CA GLY A 168 -2.66 3.57 11.58
C GLY A 168 -2.20 4.75 12.46
N GLY A 169 -3.03 5.15 13.44
CA GLY A 169 -2.69 6.12 14.47
C GLY A 169 -2.27 7.52 13.95
N THR A 170 -1.46 8.23 14.72
CA THR A 170 -0.96 9.57 14.35
C THR A 170 -0.03 9.56 13.14
N VAL A 171 0.71 8.47 12.91
CA VAL A 171 1.60 8.32 11.75
C VAL A 171 0.77 8.09 10.49
N GLY A 172 -0.24 7.22 10.55
CA GLY A 172 -1.18 7.01 9.44
C GLY A 172 -1.96 8.26 9.07
N SER A 173 -2.35 9.08 10.06
CA SER A 173 -3.01 10.37 9.82
C SER A 173 -2.09 11.39 9.16
N VAL A 174 -0.79 11.40 9.50
CA VAL A 174 0.22 12.26 8.87
C VAL A 174 0.47 11.83 7.42
N VAL A 175 0.53 10.53 7.16
CA VAL A 175 0.67 9.98 5.80
C VAL A 175 -0.60 10.23 4.98
N ALA A 176 -1.77 10.04 5.56
CA ALA A 176 -3.05 10.32 4.90
C ALA A 176 -3.26 11.82 4.64
N GLN A 177 -2.72 12.71 5.50
CA GLN A 177 -2.76 14.17 5.32
C GLN A 177 -1.67 14.67 4.36
N GLY A 178 -0.55 13.96 4.23
CA GLY A 178 0.50 14.23 3.25
C GLY A 178 0.13 13.79 1.83
N THR A 179 -0.82 12.88 1.68
CA THR A 179 -1.49 12.60 0.41
C THR A 179 -2.63 13.60 0.25
N GLN A 180 -2.66 14.37 -0.80
CA GLN A 180 -3.59 15.47 -1.13
C GLN A 180 -5.10 15.07 -1.12
N PHE A 181 -5.41 13.87 -0.69
CA PHE A 181 -6.74 13.28 -0.67
C PHE A 181 -7.05 12.76 0.74
N GLY A 182 -7.87 13.46 1.49
CA GLY A 182 -8.39 13.08 2.80
C GLY A 182 -9.24 11.78 2.83
N LEU A 183 -8.79 10.75 2.10
CA LEU A 183 -9.47 9.47 1.89
C LEU A 183 -8.84 8.32 2.71
N GLY A 184 -7.81 8.62 3.51
CA GLY A 184 -6.89 7.63 4.07
C GLY A 184 -7.49 6.59 5.02
N THR A 185 -8.63 6.81 5.66
CA THR A 185 -9.14 5.86 6.66
C THR A 185 -10.32 5.01 6.20
N ALA A 186 -10.97 5.38 5.09
CA ALA A 186 -12.19 4.69 4.63
C ALA A 186 -11.90 3.41 3.83
N PHE A 187 -10.69 3.25 3.28
CA PHE A 187 -10.35 2.18 2.33
C PHE A 187 -10.02 0.84 2.96
N LEU A 188 -9.52 0.81 4.19
CA LEU A 188 -9.11 -0.42 4.87
C LEU A 188 -9.98 -0.78 6.08
N ARG A 189 -10.98 0.01 6.39
CA ARG A 189 -12.06 -0.49 7.24
C ARG A 189 -12.90 -1.45 6.43
N PHE A 190 -12.48 -2.69 6.46
CA PHE A 190 -13.23 -3.76 5.80
C PHE A 190 -14.63 -3.88 6.43
N GLY A 191 -15.64 -4.03 5.55
CA GLY A 191 -16.99 -4.28 6.04
C GLY A 191 -17.05 -5.62 6.78
N ARG A 192 -17.99 -5.78 7.72
CA ARG A 192 -18.16 -6.99 8.55
C ARG A 192 -18.16 -8.30 7.75
N GLU A 193 -18.65 -8.28 6.51
CA GLU A 193 -18.66 -9.45 5.65
C GLU A 193 -17.25 -9.85 5.18
N TYR A 194 -16.40 -8.87 4.84
CA TYR A 194 -15.01 -9.13 4.45
C TYR A 194 -14.20 -9.64 5.63
N GLU A 195 -14.41 -9.09 6.82
CA GLU A 195 -13.81 -9.59 8.05
C GLU A 195 -14.21 -11.03 8.32
N ARG A 196 -15.50 -11.33 8.21
CA ARG A 196 -16.00 -12.70 8.39
C ARG A 196 -15.41 -13.67 7.36
N GLN A 197 -15.32 -13.27 6.10
CA GLN A 197 -14.68 -14.09 5.05
C GLN A 197 -13.19 -14.33 5.36
N ALA A 198 -12.46 -13.31 5.82
CA ALA A 198 -11.05 -13.44 6.19
C ALA A 198 -10.85 -14.36 7.40
N ASP A 199 -11.72 -14.26 8.42
CA ASP A 199 -11.67 -15.13 9.58
C ASP A 199 -11.93 -16.60 9.21
N ILE A 200 -12.95 -16.89 8.42
CA ILE A 200 -13.31 -18.24 8.01
C ILE A 200 -12.22 -18.85 7.13
N LEU A 201 -11.74 -18.12 6.10
CA LEU A 201 -10.66 -18.60 5.25
C LEU A 201 -9.37 -18.77 6.04
N GLY A 202 -9.04 -17.82 6.92
CA GLY A 202 -7.88 -17.89 7.78
C GLY A 202 -7.91 -19.14 8.67
N ALA A 203 -9.05 -19.46 9.27
CA ALA A 203 -9.25 -20.70 10.04
C ALA A 203 -9.01 -21.96 9.18
N GLN A 204 -9.49 -21.96 7.94
CA GLN A 204 -9.27 -23.05 6.98
C GLN A 204 -7.80 -23.20 6.58
N LEU A 205 -7.10 -22.08 6.36
CA LEU A 205 -5.66 -22.08 6.08
C LEU A 205 -4.86 -22.58 7.28
N MET A 206 -5.18 -22.14 8.51
CA MET A 206 -4.55 -22.64 9.72
C MET A 206 -4.65 -24.16 9.85
N ALA A 207 -5.86 -24.71 9.70
CA ALA A 207 -6.09 -26.15 9.78
C ALA A 207 -5.27 -26.93 8.75
N ARG A 208 -5.18 -26.42 7.50
CA ARG A 208 -4.33 -27.02 6.45
C ARG A 208 -2.85 -26.95 6.78
N ALA A 209 -2.39 -25.85 7.41
CA ALA A 209 -1.00 -25.65 7.83
C ALA A 209 -0.64 -26.43 9.11
N GLY A 210 -1.57 -27.17 9.73
CA GLY A 210 -1.36 -27.97 10.93
C GLY A 210 -1.52 -27.21 12.24
N TYR A 211 -2.14 -26.00 12.22
CA TYR A 211 -2.46 -25.20 13.40
C TYR A 211 -3.92 -25.35 13.80
N ASP A 212 -4.19 -25.21 15.10
CA ASP A 212 -5.57 -25.16 15.60
C ASP A 212 -6.19 -23.78 15.26
N PRO A 213 -7.29 -23.72 14.50
CA PRO A 213 -7.94 -22.44 14.17
C PRO A 213 -8.41 -21.64 15.40
N ARG A 214 -8.61 -22.28 16.54
CA ARG A 214 -9.00 -21.63 17.80
C ARG A 214 -7.89 -20.71 18.36
N ASP A 215 -6.64 -20.91 17.94
CA ASP A 215 -5.55 -20.01 18.29
C ASP A 215 -5.77 -18.61 17.71
N MET A 216 -6.37 -18.48 16.51
CA MET A 216 -6.79 -17.17 15.96
C MET A 216 -7.81 -16.48 16.88
N ALA A 217 -8.85 -17.19 17.31
CA ALA A 217 -9.84 -16.63 18.23
C ALA A 217 -9.21 -16.25 19.58
N SER A 218 -8.20 -17.02 20.06
CA SER A 218 -7.43 -16.69 21.25
C SER A 218 -6.66 -15.39 21.08
N MET A 219 -5.99 -15.20 19.94
CA MET A 219 -5.26 -13.96 19.66
C MET A 219 -6.17 -12.74 19.61
N PHE A 220 -7.35 -12.86 19.01
CA PHE A 220 -8.32 -11.75 18.99
C PHE A 220 -8.76 -11.36 20.40
N ARG A 221 -8.98 -12.32 21.29
CA ARG A 221 -9.26 -12.04 22.70
C ARG A 221 -8.06 -11.37 23.40
N THR A 222 -6.84 -11.75 23.05
CA THR A 222 -5.61 -11.12 23.56
C THR A 222 -5.51 -9.67 23.11
N ILE A 223 -5.77 -9.40 21.82
CA ILE A 223 -5.80 -8.07 21.24
C ILE A 223 -6.86 -7.20 21.94
N GLU A 224 -8.08 -7.69 22.10
CA GLU A 224 -9.17 -6.97 22.76
C GLU A 224 -8.83 -6.57 24.20
N LYS A 225 -8.18 -7.46 24.97
CA LYS A 225 -7.80 -7.20 26.36
C LYS A 225 -6.68 -6.16 26.51
N GLN A 226 -5.76 -6.08 25.55
CA GLN A 226 -4.58 -5.21 25.63
C GLN A 226 -4.83 -3.79 25.08
N GLY A 227 -5.99 -3.55 24.47
CA GLY A 227 -6.27 -2.31 23.74
C GLY A 227 -6.57 -1.05 24.56
N GLY A 228 -6.69 -1.12 25.87
CA GLY A 228 -6.98 0.03 26.73
C GLY A 228 -8.24 0.81 26.31
N SER A 229 -8.32 2.10 26.72
CA SER A 229 -9.50 2.97 26.46
C SER A 229 -9.72 3.35 24.99
N ASN A 230 -8.69 3.29 24.14
CA ASN A 230 -8.74 3.66 22.72
C ASN A 230 -8.82 2.43 21.79
N GLY A 231 -8.83 1.21 22.34
CA GLY A 231 -8.75 -0.03 21.59
C GLY A 231 -7.37 -0.25 20.93
N PRO A 232 -7.03 -1.51 20.57
CA PRO A 232 -5.83 -1.79 19.79
C PRO A 232 -5.97 -1.24 18.38
N GLU A 233 -4.88 -0.78 17.80
CA GLU A 233 -4.80 -0.24 16.44
C GLU A 233 -5.38 -1.23 15.42
N TRP A 234 -5.06 -2.51 15.56
CA TRP A 234 -5.57 -3.58 14.70
C TRP A 234 -7.10 -3.65 14.65
N LEU A 235 -7.81 -3.46 15.78
CA LEU A 235 -9.28 -3.46 15.82
C LEU A 235 -9.91 -2.22 15.15
N SER A 236 -9.15 -1.15 14.98
CA SER A 236 -9.61 0.03 14.23
C SER A 236 -9.73 -0.26 12.75
N ASP A 237 -8.82 -1.08 12.23
CA ASP A 237 -8.75 -1.45 10.81
C ASP A 237 -9.58 -2.71 10.53
N HIS A 238 -9.71 -3.60 11.52
CA HIS A 238 -10.46 -4.85 11.48
C HIS A 238 -11.59 -4.85 12.52
N PRO A 239 -12.69 -4.10 12.29
CA PRO A 239 -13.75 -3.96 13.26
C PRO A 239 -14.40 -5.30 13.58
N ASN A 240 -14.51 -5.58 14.89
CA ASN A 240 -15.12 -6.82 15.36
C ASN A 240 -16.56 -6.93 14.85
N PRO A 241 -16.92 -7.95 14.04
CA PRO A 241 -18.28 -8.16 13.56
C PRO A 241 -19.26 -8.60 14.67
N GLY A 242 -18.83 -8.61 15.94
CA GLY A 242 -19.66 -8.81 17.11
C GLY A 242 -19.57 -10.19 17.77
N ASN A 243 -19.08 -11.21 17.07
CA ASN A 243 -18.94 -12.58 17.59
C ASN A 243 -17.90 -13.41 16.81
N ARG A 244 -16.73 -12.79 16.54
CA ARG A 244 -15.64 -13.44 15.76
C ARG A 244 -15.23 -14.79 16.37
N SER A 245 -15.03 -14.84 17.67
CA SER A 245 -14.62 -16.07 18.33
C SER A 245 -15.63 -17.20 18.12
N ASP A 246 -16.93 -16.90 18.21
CA ASP A 246 -17.99 -17.92 18.11
C ASP A 246 -18.06 -18.58 16.73
N TYR A 247 -17.92 -17.82 15.63
CA TYR A 247 -18.02 -18.43 14.31
C TYR A 247 -16.67 -19.05 13.87
N ILE A 248 -15.54 -18.55 14.34
CA ILE A 248 -14.24 -19.21 14.16
C ILE A 248 -14.23 -20.56 14.89
N GLU A 249 -14.72 -20.61 16.13
CA GLU A 249 -14.81 -21.86 16.89
C GLU A 249 -15.78 -22.86 16.23
N LYS A 250 -16.90 -22.38 15.69
CA LYS A 250 -17.84 -23.22 14.90
C LYS A 250 -17.20 -23.76 13.63
N GLU A 251 -16.47 -22.92 12.88
CA GLU A 251 -15.73 -23.37 11.71
C GLU A 251 -14.66 -24.40 12.09
N ALA A 252 -13.92 -24.16 13.18
CA ALA A 252 -12.89 -25.07 13.69
C ALA A 252 -13.43 -26.49 13.99
N LEU A 253 -14.67 -26.61 14.47
CA LEU A 253 -15.33 -27.91 14.71
C LEU A 253 -15.57 -28.70 13.41
N MET A 254 -15.66 -28.04 12.27
CA MET A 254 -15.89 -28.66 10.97
C MET A 254 -14.59 -28.97 10.22
N LEU A 255 -13.46 -28.44 10.70
CA LEU A 255 -12.18 -28.57 10.04
C LEU A 255 -11.38 -29.74 10.59
N LYS A 256 -10.65 -30.42 9.71
CA LYS A 256 -9.64 -31.39 10.08
C LYS A 256 -8.27 -30.72 10.03
N VAL A 257 -7.63 -30.60 11.18
CA VAL A 257 -6.25 -30.10 11.25
C VAL A 257 -5.30 -31.11 10.61
N SER A 258 -4.40 -30.67 9.75
CA SER A 258 -3.38 -31.51 9.14
C SER A 258 -2.53 -32.21 10.20
N ASN A 259 -2.12 -33.45 9.91
CA ASN A 259 -1.25 -34.23 10.82
C ASN A 259 0.20 -33.71 10.81
N GLU A 260 0.59 -32.88 9.84
CA GLU A 260 1.89 -32.23 9.80
C GLU A 260 1.94 -31.10 10.84
N GLN A 261 2.24 -31.48 12.08
CA GLN A 261 2.40 -30.52 13.17
C GLN A 261 3.65 -29.65 12.91
N PRO A 262 3.53 -28.32 12.97
CA PRO A 262 4.68 -27.43 12.86
C PRO A 262 5.62 -27.60 14.05
N ASP A 263 6.93 -27.42 13.83
CA ASP A 263 7.91 -27.31 14.92
C ASP A 263 7.70 -25.98 15.66
N ARG A 264 7.07 -26.05 16.81
CA ARG A 264 6.72 -24.88 17.64
C ARG A 264 7.89 -24.34 18.47
N THR A 265 9.03 -25.03 18.48
CA THR A 265 10.22 -24.60 19.26
C THR A 265 10.79 -23.27 18.76
N GLY A 266 10.51 -22.90 17.51
CA GLY A 266 10.88 -21.63 16.91
C GLY A 266 10.26 -20.42 17.62
N PHE A 267 9.01 -20.52 18.06
CA PHE A 267 8.30 -19.46 18.75
C PHE A 267 8.96 -19.10 20.08
N ASP A 268 9.23 -20.09 20.93
CA ASP A 268 9.84 -19.86 22.24
C ASP A 268 11.25 -19.26 22.11
N ARG A 269 12.03 -19.70 21.11
CA ARG A 269 13.36 -19.14 20.80
C ARG A 269 13.26 -17.67 20.39
N VAL A 270 12.33 -17.34 19.49
CA VAL A 270 12.14 -15.95 19.04
C VAL A 270 11.62 -15.07 20.17
N LYS A 271 10.66 -15.55 20.98
CA LYS A 271 10.19 -14.82 22.17
C LYS A 271 11.32 -14.56 23.18
N ALA A 272 12.18 -15.54 23.41
CA ALA A 272 13.34 -15.39 24.29
C ALA A 272 14.34 -14.39 23.70
N HIS A 273 14.61 -14.47 22.39
CA HIS A 273 15.49 -13.54 21.69
C HIS A 273 14.96 -12.10 21.74
N LEU A 274 13.69 -11.87 21.45
CA LEU A 274 13.07 -10.54 21.51
C LEU A 274 13.20 -9.88 22.88
N LYS A 275 13.18 -10.65 23.99
CA LYS A 275 13.42 -10.14 25.34
C LYS A 275 14.84 -9.65 25.58
N THR A 276 15.83 -10.08 24.78
CA THR A 276 17.22 -9.62 24.86
C THR A 276 17.45 -8.32 24.09
N LEU A 277 16.55 -7.97 23.19
CA LEU A 277 16.65 -6.76 22.37
C LEU A 277 16.13 -5.54 23.13
N PRO A 278 16.60 -4.33 22.79
CA PRO A 278 16.00 -3.11 23.31
C PRO A 278 14.49 -3.10 23.10
N ARG A 279 13.77 -2.46 24.03
CA ARG A 279 12.31 -2.30 23.90
C ARG A 279 11.95 -1.70 22.54
N ALA A 280 10.97 -2.27 21.87
CA ALA A 280 10.45 -1.70 20.63
C ALA A 280 9.85 -0.31 20.90
N PRO A 281 10.15 0.69 20.05
CA PRO A 281 9.51 2.00 20.15
C PRO A 281 8.01 1.89 19.84
N SER A 282 7.24 2.89 20.23
CA SER A 282 5.90 3.07 19.65
C SER A 282 6.02 3.56 18.20
N SER A 283 4.94 3.41 17.44
CA SER A 283 4.83 3.96 16.09
C SER A 283 5.12 5.47 16.08
N GLU A 284 4.65 6.21 17.09
CA GLU A 284 4.93 7.64 17.29
C GLU A 284 6.41 7.90 17.63
N GLU A 285 7.01 7.12 18.54
CA GLU A 285 8.42 7.21 18.89
C GLU A 285 9.30 6.89 17.67
N ALA A 286 8.93 5.85 16.91
CA ALA A 286 9.63 5.47 15.69
C ALA A 286 9.59 6.57 14.62
N ALA A 287 8.44 7.19 14.40
CA ALA A 287 8.29 8.33 13.49
C ALA A 287 9.18 9.52 13.92
N LYS A 288 9.22 9.82 15.22
CA LYS A 288 10.12 10.86 15.77
C LYS A 288 11.60 10.48 15.65
N MET A 289 11.96 9.19 15.77
CA MET A 289 13.34 8.73 15.58
C MET A 289 13.74 8.79 14.11
N THR A 290 12.84 8.46 13.20
CA THR A 290 13.06 8.59 11.76
C THR A 290 13.27 10.06 11.40
N SER A 291 12.45 10.97 11.91
CA SER A 291 12.64 12.41 11.71
C SER A 291 13.92 12.96 12.38
N ARG A 292 14.38 12.42 13.52
CA ARG A 292 15.64 12.82 14.17
C ARG A 292 16.89 12.23 13.48
N ARG A 293 16.83 11.01 12.95
CA ARG A 293 17.93 10.42 12.15
C ARG A 293 18.20 11.19 10.87
N THR A 294 17.18 11.87 10.34
CA THR A 294 17.31 12.79 9.20
C THR A 294 18.00 14.11 9.57
N THR A 295 18.13 14.45 10.87
CA THR A 295 18.86 15.67 11.31
C THR A 295 20.33 15.42 11.69
N ASP A 296 20.76 14.16 11.95
CA ASP A 296 22.09 13.92 12.56
C ASP A 296 23.08 13.07 11.76
N GLY A 297 22.81 12.67 10.53
CA GLY A 297 23.81 11.87 9.80
C GLY A 297 23.49 11.45 8.39
N GLN A 298 24.20 12.04 7.48
CA GLN A 298 24.57 11.61 6.12
C GLN A 298 23.52 11.69 5.00
N GLU A 299 23.94 12.41 3.97
CA GLU A 299 23.44 12.62 2.63
C GLU A 299 22.67 11.43 2.03
N GLY A 300 21.37 11.59 1.98
CA GLY A 300 20.35 10.66 1.49
C GLY A 300 18.96 11.01 2.00
N SER A 301 18.84 12.10 2.76
CA SER A 301 17.64 12.54 3.47
C SER A 301 16.64 13.20 2.52
N ARG A 302 15.35 12.86 2.67
CA ARG A 302 14.27 13.77 2.25
C ARG A 302 14.56 15.14 2.88
N PRO A 303 14.76 16.21 2.12
CA PRO A 303 14.93 17.50 2.72
C PRO A 303 13.59 17.99 3.25
N THR A 304 13.45 18.06 4.57
CA THR A 304 12.60 19.07 5.18
C THR A 304 13.28 20.39 4.88
N GLY A 305 12.96 20.96 3.70
CA GLY A 305 13.51 22.22 3.28
C GLY A 305 12.96 23.32 4.18
N THR A 306 13.83 24.14 4.73
CA THR A 306 13.43 25.43 5.26
C THR A 306 13.46 26.40 4.09
N LEU A 307 12.34 27.04 3.80
CA LEU A 307 12.30 28.13 2.81
C LEU A 307 13.28 29.24 3.23
N GLY A 308 14.10 29.67 2.30
CA GLY A 308 15.15 30.64 2.56
C GLY A 308 15.76 31.20 1.26
N PRO A 309 16.92 31.87 1.33
CA PRO A 309 17.57 32.38 0.13
C PRO A 309 17.88 31.26 -0.87
N VAL A 310 17.50 31.47 -2.11
CA VAL A 310 17.65 30.51 -3.21
C VAL A 310 18.82 30.91 -4.10
N GLN A 311 19.69 29.94 -4.44
CA GLN A 311 20.77 30.19 -5.37
C GLN A 311 20.26 30.00 -6.81
N PRO A 312 20.74 30.81 -7.77
CA PRO A 312 20.42 30.64 -9.19
C PRO A 312 20.77 29.23 -9.70
N PRO A 313 20.12 28.74 -10.76
CA PRO A 313 20.42 27.45 -11.36
C PRO A 313 21.88 27.35 -11.80
N SER A 314 22.53 26.23 -11.49
CA SER A 314 23.89 25.93 -11.95
C SER A 314 23.92 25.79 -13.46
N SER A 315 24.98 26.29 -14.11
CA SER A 315 25.25 26.02 -15.52
C SER A 315 25.76 24.59 -15.79
N ARG A 316 26.10 23.82 -14.74
CA ARG A 316 26.46 22.41 -14.85
C ARG A 316 25.24 21.56 -14.54
N TYR A 317 25.04 20.49 -15.30
CA TYR A 317 23.91 19.57 -15.18
C TYR A 317 24.38 18.18 -14.77
N ARG A 318 23.50 17.44 -14.12
CA ARG A 318 23.66 16.00 -13.84
C ARG A 318 22.48 15.24 -14.41
N GLU A 319 22.75 14.01 -14.86
CA GLU A 319 21.71 13.11 -15.34
C GLU A 319 21.00 12.44 -14.15
N TYR A 320 19.72 12.26 -14.27
CA TYR A 320 18.85 11.55 -13.36
C TYR A 320 17.98 10.56 -14.15
N SER A 321 17.72 9.39 -13.56
CA SER A 321 16.83 8.38 -14.14
C SER A 321 15.74 7.99 -13.16
N GLU A 322 14.49 8.09 -13.58
CA GLU A 322 13.32 7.63 -12.84
C GLU A 322 12.91 6.24 -13.32
N GLY A 323 13.47 5.20 -12.71
CA GLY A 323 13.22 3.82 -13.08
C GLY A 323 13.33 3.59 -14.60
N ASP A 324 12.32 2.91 -15.15
CA ASP A 324 12.18 2.70 -16.60
C ASP A 324 11.30 3.77 -17.28
N LEU A 325 10.92 4.85 -16.58
CA LEU A 325 9.98 5.83 -17.11
C LEU A 325 10.68 6.91 -17.95
N PHE A 326 11.67 7.60 -17.37
CA PHE A 326 12.41 8.65 -18.07
C PHE A 326 13.82 8.88 -17.54
N ARG A 327 14.64 9.57 -18.36
CA ARG A 327 15.89 10.20 -17.96
C ARG A 327 15.85 11.68 -18.23
N VAL A 328 16.53 12.47 -17.40
CA VAL A 328 16.55 13.94 -17.51
C VAL A 328 17.86 14.50 -16.97
N SER A 329 18.32 15.61 -17.51
CA SER A 329 19.45 16.39 -16.98
C SER A 329 18.93 17.61 -16.23
N VAL A 330 19.34 17.76 -14.96
CA VAL A 330 18.95 18.86 -14.09
C VAL A 330 20.16 19.63 -13.58
N PRO A 331 20.05 20.93 -13.23
CA PRO A 331 21.15 21.69 -12.66
C PRO A 331 21.75 21.00 -11.42
N ASN A 332 23.09 20.95 -11.32
CA ASN A 332 23.78 20.23 -10.25
C ASN A 332 23.45 20.69 -8.83
N ASN A 333 23.07 21.95 -8.66
CA ASN A 333 22.71 22.52 -7.36
C ASN A 333 21.20 22.30 -7.01
N TRP A 334 20.44 21.61 -7.85
CA TRP A 334 19.10 21.20 -7.52
C TRP A 334 19.10 19.84 -6.82
N ARG A 335 18.34 19.74 -5.74
CA ARG A 335 18.15 18.50 -4.99
C ARG A 335 16.94 17.76 -5.53
N GLU A 336 17.03 16.46 -5.53
CA GLU A 336 15.94 15.56 -5.81
C GLU A 336 15.01 15.44 -4.58
N LEU A 337 13.73 15.56 -4.81
CA LEU A 337 12.67 15.47 -3.82
C LEU A 337 11.62 14.49 -4.36
N PRO A 338 11.72 13.20 -4.01
CA PRO A 338 10.82 12.20 -4.55
C PRO A 338 9.39 12.40 -4.04
N GLY A 339 8.44 12.36 -4.95
CA GLY A 339 6.99 12.33 -4.71
C GLY A 339 6.38 10.97 -5.09
N SER A 340 5.08 10.81 -4.92
CA SER A 340 4.38 9.55 -5.23
C SER A 340 4.25 9.27 -6.73
N ASN A 341 3.95 10.27 -7.54
CA ASN A 341 3.78 10.18 -8.99
C ASN A 341 4.63 11.22 -9.73
N ALA A 342 5.52 11.89 -9.03
CA ALA A 342 6.38 12.93 -9.55
C ALA A 342 7.71 12.97 -8.78
N VAL A 343 8.71 13.55 -9.37
CA VAL A 343 9.94 13.94 -8.72
C VAL A 343 10.11 15.44 -8.87
N THR A 344 10.42 16.14 -7.77
CA THR A 344 10.71 17.58 -7.79
C THR A 344 12.21 17.78 -7.69
N PHE A 345 12.76 18.65 -8.52
CA PHE A 345 14.14 19.11 -8.47
C PHE A 345 14.16 20.59 -8.11
N ALA A 346 14.66 20.92 -6.95
CA ALA A 346 14.69 22.28 -6.42
C ALA A 346 16.02 22.64 -5.77
N PRO A 347 16.49 23.88 -5.88
CA PRO A 347 17.66 24.34 -5.13
C PRO A 347 17.40 24.39 -3.63
N THR A 348 18.47 24.35 -2.83
CA THR A 348 18.37 24.52 -1.36
C THR A 348 17.69 25.87 -1.06
N GLY A 349 16.77 25.90 -0.11
CA GLY A 349 15.99 27.08 0.25
C GLY A 349 14.70 27.29 -0.58
N ALA A 350 14.55 26.57 -1.68
CA ALA A 350 13.37 26.68 -2.55
C ALA A 350 12.24 25.72 -2.19
N PHE A 351 12.46 24.78 -1.28
CA PHE A 351 11.49 23.77 -0.89
C PHE A 351 11.27 23.80 0.62
N GLY A 352 10.02 23.69 1.04
CA GLY A 352 9.65 23.68 2.46
C GLY A 352 8.19 23.34 2.68
N GLN A 353 7.73 23.46 3.92
CA GLN A 353 6.34 23.23 4.30
C GLN A 353 5.64 24.54 4.63
N VAL A 354 4.42 24.71 4.12
CA VAL A 354 3.50 25.77 4.49
C VAL A 354 2.23 25.12 5.04
N GLY A 355 2.00 25.27 6.33
CA GLY A 355 1.00 24.46 7.03
C GLY A 355 1.34 22.99 6.94
N ASN A 356 0.46 22.20 6.32
CA ASN A 356 0.65 20.75 6.14
C ASN A 356 0.97 20.34 4.69
N ARG A 357 1.33 21.31 3.84
CA ARG A 357 1.64 21.08 2.41
C ARG A 357 3.10 21.32 2.12
N ASN A 358 3.70 20.41 1.34
CA ASN A 358 5.01 20.65 0.75
C ASN A 358 4.83 21.63 -0.42
N VAL A 359 5.66 22.65 -0.45
CA VAL A 359 5.67 23.65 -1.52
C VAL A 359 7.09 23.88 -2.00
N PHE A 360 7.24 24.17 -3.28
CA PHE A 360 8.50 24.64 -3.83
C PHE A 360 8.28 25.94 -4.59
N THR A 361 9.23 26.83 -4.48
CA THR A 361 9.15 28.18 -5.06
C THR A 361 10.03 28.35 -6.29
N HIS A 362 10.98 27.44 -6.50
CA HIS A 362 11.91 27.42 -7.63
C HIS A 362 12.28 25.99 -7.97
N GLY A 363 12.30 25.64 -9.24
CA GLY A 363 12.69 24.32 -9.70
C GLY A 363 11.72 23.71 -10.67
N VAL A 364 11.80 22.39 -10.85
CA VAL A 364 10.90 21.64 -11.72
C VAL A 364 10.32 20.43 -10.98
N GLU A 365 9.07 20.12 -11.28
CA GLU A 365 8.44 18.87 -10.96
C GLU A 365 8.15 18.11 -12.25
N ILE A 366 8.51 16.82 -12.29
CA ILE A 366 8.30 15.94 -13.44
C ILE A 366 7.49 14.74 -12.96
N GLY A 367 6.39 14.46 -13.62
CA GLY A 367 5.49 13.42 -13.19
C GLY A 367 4.54 12.91 -14.25
N VAL A 368 3.65 12.02 -13.81
CA VAL A 368 2.59 11.46 -14.63
C VAL A 368 1.23 11.66 -13.99
N ASN A 369 0.24 11.92 -14.83
CA ASN A 369 -1.17 11.99 -14.44
C ASN A 369 -1.98 11.09 -15.36
N ARG A 370 -2.70 10.13 -14.81
CA ARG A 370 -3.60 9.29 -15.60
C ARG A 370 -4.85 10.06 -15.96
N THR A 371 -5.17 10.07 -17.22
CA THR A 371 -6.38 10.72 -17.77
C THR A 371 -7.17 9.70 -18.58
N GLU A 372 -8.50 9.81 -18.53
CA GLU A 372 -9.39 9.04 -19.42
C GLU A 372 -9.46 9.68 -20.84
N ARG A 373 -8.84 10.83 -21.01
CA ARG A 373 -8.85 11.59 -22.28
C ARG A 373 -7.67 11.20 -23.15
N HIS A 374 -7.94 10.80 -24.37
CA HIS A 374 -6.92 10.45 -25.36
C HIS A 374 -6.39 11.68 -26.15
N GLU A 375 -7.08 12.80 -26.08
CA GLU A 375 -6.67 14.03 -26.76
C GLU A 375 -5.81 14.89 -25.83
N LEU A 376 -4.57 15.19 -26.24
CA LEU A 376 -3.59 15.92 -25.42
C LEU A 376 -4.10 17.28 -24.95
N ALA A 377 -4.78 18.05 -25.82
CA ALA A 377 -5.29 19.38 -25.46
C ALA A 377 -6.32 19.29 -24.32
N GLN A 378 -7.26 18.35 -24.40
CA GLN A 378 -8.27 18.15 -23.36
C GLN A 378 -7.65 17.63 -22.07
N ALA A 379 -6.73 16.66 -22.15
CA ALA A 379 -6.02 16.14 -20.98
C ALA A 379 -5.19 17.22 -20.28
N THR A 380 -4.58 18.13 -21.05
CA THR A 380 -3.86 19.29 -20.51
C THR A 380 -4.80 20.23 -19.78
N GLN A 381 -5.97 20.51 -20.36
CA GLN A 381 -6.95 21.42 -19.76
C GLN A 381 -7.53 20.84 -18.47
N ASP A 382 -7.86 19.53 -18.46
CA ASP A 382 -8.34 18.83 -17.26
C ASP A 382 -7.27 18.84 -16.15
N PHE A 383 -5.99 18.73 -16.52
CA PHE A 383 -4.87 18.81 -15.58
C PHE A 383 -4.69 20.23 -15.01
N ILE A 384 -4.81 21.28 -15.83
CA ILE A 384 -4.79 22.67 -15.37
C ILE A 384 -5.95 22.94 -14.42
N GLN A 385 -7.14 22.41 -14.71
CA GLN A 385 -8.28 22.51 -13.80
C GLN A 385 -7.98 21.84 -12.45
N LEU A 386 -7.40 20.64 -12.46
CA LEU A 386 -6.98 19.93 -11.23
C LEU A 386 -5.98 20.76 -10.40
N LEU A 387 -5.00 21.40 -11.04
CA LEU A 387 -4.06 22.31 -10.38
C LEU A 387 -4.78 23.51 -9.75
N SER A 388 -5.76 24.09 -10.47
CA SER A 388 -6.54 25.24 -9.99
C SER A 388 -7.49 24.89 -8.85
N GLU A 389 -8.03 23.67 -8.82
CA GLU A 389 -8.82 23.16 -7.69
C GLU A 389 -7.98 23.00 -6.41
N SER A 390 -6.71 22.64 -6.55
CA SER A 390 -5.76 22.53 -5.43
C SER A 390 -5.19 23.87 -4.99
N ASN A 391 -5.13 24.86 -5.87
CA ASN A 391 -4.73 26.23 -5.58
C ASN A 391 -5.53 27.22 -6.45
N SER A 392 -6.55 27.81 -5.85
CA SER A 392 -7.49 28.72 -6.52
C SER A 392 -6.87 30.01 -7.07
N ARG A 393 -5.59 30.25 -6.82
CA ARG A 393 -4.83 31.40 -7.35
C ARG A 393 -4.12 31.09 -8.66
N ILE A 394 -4.14 29.81 -9.09
CA ILE A 394 -3.62 29.43 -10.41
C ILE A 394 -4.60 29.88 -11.48
N ALA A 395 -4.09 30.64 -12.43
CA ALA A 395 -4.83 31.10 -13.60
C ALA A 395 -3.99 30.93 -14.88
N GLN A 396 -4.62 30.54 -15.96
CA GLN A 396 -3.94 30.41 -17.25
C GLN A 396 -3.58 31.81 -17.80
N ARG A 397 -2.28 32.01 -18.12
CA ARG A 397 -1.72 33.28 -18.63
C ARG A 397 -1.81 33.37 -20.17
N SER A 398 -1.65 32.24 -20.85
CA SER A 398 -1.62 32.17 -22.31
C SER A 398 -2.27 30.93 -22.87
N ASP A 399 -2.69 30.95 -24.14
CA ASP A 399 -3.10 29.72 -24.82
C ASP A 399 -1.94 28.74 -24.94
N PRO A 400 -2.20 27.41 -24.93
CA PRO A 400 -1.17 26.41 -25.08
C PRO A 400 -0.42 26.51 -26.40
N LEU A 401 0.90 26.51 -26.35
CA LEU A 401 1.78 26.51 -27.52
C LEU A 401 2.23 25.09 -27.84
N ASN A 402 2.48 24.80 -29.12
CA ASN A 402 3.05 23.51 -29.50
C ASN A 402 4.51 23.40 -29.03
N ALA A 403 4.83 22.29 -28.43
CA ALA A 403 6.16 21.92 -27.94
C ALA A 403 6.51 20.50 -28.36
N ILE A 404 7.73 20.06 -28.05
CA ILE A 404 8.22 18.70 -28.30
C ILE A 404 8.94 18.20 -27.05
N ILE A 405 8.59 16.99 -26.59
CA ILE A 405 9.32 16.25 -25.56
C ILE A 405 9.72 14.90 -26.16
N ASP A 406 11.01 14.64 -26.24
CA ASP A 406 11.59 13.40 -26.81
C ASP A 406 10.97 12.98 -28.17
N GLY A 407 10.82 13.96 -29.08
CA GLY A 407 10.24 13.74 -30.41
C GLY A 407 8.71 13.61 -30.44
N ARG A 408 8.03 13.67 -29.32
CA ARG A 408 6.57 13.60 -29.21
C ARG A 408 5.93 14.99 -29.24
N ARG A 409 4.74 15.07 -29.80
CA ARG A 409 3.92 16.27 -29.69
C ARG A 409 3.63 16.58 -28.22
N ALA A 410 3.94 17.80 -27.81
CA ALA A 410 3.71 18.31 -26.47
C ALA A 410 3.01 19.67 -26.53
N LEU A 411 2.46 20.11 -25.41
CA LEU A 411 1.93 21.45 -25.21
C LEU A 411 2.74 22.15 -24.12
N GLN A 412 2.97 23.45 -24.30
CA GLN A 412 3.53 24.36 -23.31
C GLN A 412 2.47 25.39 -22.96
N THR A 413 2.18 25.57 -21.67
CA THR A 413 1.22 26.56 -21.16
C THR A 413 1.85 27.31 -20.01
N GLU A 414 1.69 28.65 -20.03
CA GLU A 414 2.08 29.48 -18.90
C GLU A 414 0.89 29.73 -17.98
N LEU A 415 1.12 29.61 -16.69
CA LEU A 415 0.13 29.88 -15.66
C LEU A 415 0.70 30.88 -14.66
N ASP A 416 -0.15 31.79 -14.21
CA ASP A 416 0.09 32.68 -13.08
C ASP A 416 -0.28 32.00 -11.80
N ASN A 417 0.49 32.27 -10.73
CA ASN A 417 0.16 31.86 -9.38
C ASN A 417 0.63 32.92 -8.37
N VAL A 418 0.10 32.82 -7.16
CA VAL A 418 0.68 33.50 -5.99
C VAL A 418 1.13 32.42 -5.01
N SER A 419 2.42 32.41 -4.73
CA SER A 419 3.04 31.40 -3.87
C SER A 419 2.41 31.35 -2.49
N ASP A 420 1.97 30.16 -2.05
CA ASP A 420 1.51 29.96 -0.70
C ASP A 420 2.64 30.12 0.35
N ALA A 421 3.89 29.95 -0.10
CA ALA A 421 5.06 30.01 0.75
C ALA A 421 5.56 31.43 0.99
N THR A 422 5.51 32.27 -0.04
CA THR A 422 6.12 33.60 -0.01
C THR A 422 5.11 34.73 -0.13
N GLY A 423 3.89 34.46 -0.58
CA GLY A 423 2.89 35.46 -0.92
C GLY A 423 3.22 36.28 -2.19
N ARG A 424 4.30 35.90 -2.92
CA ARG A 424 4.76 36.63 -4.11
C ARG A 424 4.17 36.05 -5.38
N PRO A 425 3.98 36.84 -6.43
CA PRO A 425 3.63 36.36 -7.76
C PRO A 425 4.71 35.38 -8.27
N GLU A 426 4.30 34.28 -8.88
CA GLU A 426 5.17 33.30 -9.52
C GLU A 426 4.61 32.86 -10.86
N VAL A 427 5.49 32.49 -11.77
CA VAL A 427 5.16 31.94 -13.09
C VAL A 427 5.35 30.44 -13.04
N ILE A 428 4.35 29.73 -13.51
CA ILE A 428 4.38 28.30 -13.71
C ILE A 428 4.46 28.01 -15.20
N GLN A 429 5.49 27.28 -15.62
CA GLN A 429 5.63 26.80 -16.99
C GLN A 429 5.30 25.32 -17.03
N LEU A 430 4.15 25.00 -17.59
CA LEU A 430 3.65 23.64 -17.71
C LEU A 430 3.95 23.08 -19.10
N TYR A 431 4.58 21.91 -19.17
CA TYR A 431 4.69 21.11 -20.38
C TYR A 431 3.94 19.79 -20.19
N THR A 432 3.22 19.36 -21.21
CA THR A 432 2.46 18.11 -21.20
C THR A 432 2.65 17.34 -22.50
N THR A 433 2.71 16.01 -22.41
CA THR A 433 2.65 15.09 -23.55
C THR A 433 1.95 13.79 -23.15
N THR A 434 1.49 13.00 -24.13
CA THR A 434 0.83 11.73 -23.86
C THR A 434 1.81 10.59 -24.04
N LEU A 435 1.90 9.69 -23.06
CA LEU A 435 2.65 8.44 -23.14
C LEU A 435 1.91 7.40 -24.01
N ARG A 436 2.56 6.29 -24.37
CA ARG A 436 1.98 5.24 -25.23
C ARG A 436 0.73 4.60 -24.64
N ASP A 437 0.66 4.49 -23.31
CA ASP A 437 -0.48 3.94 -22.58
C ASP A 437 -1.63 4.94 -22.39
N GLY A 438 -1.50 6.16 -22.93
CA GLY A 438 -2.49 7.25 -22.79
C GLY A 438 -2.31 8.11 -21.53
N THR A 439 -1.35 7.81 -20.67
CA THR A 439 -1.05 8.61 -19.46
C THR A 439 -0.50 9.99 -19.85
N LEU A 440 -0.91 11.04 -19.15
CA LEU A 440 -0.35 12.38 -19.31
C LEU A 440 0.98 12.48 -18.56
N PHE A 441 2.06 12.71 -19.28
CA PHE A 441 3.36 13.08 -18.72
C PHE A 441 3.44 14.60 -18.63
N TYR A 442 3.90 15.15 -17.51
CA TYR A 442 3.99 16.59 -17.30
C TYR A 442 5.32 17.02 -16.70
N VAL A 443 5.69 18.26 -17.00
CA VAL A 443 6.79 19.00 -16.39
C VAL A 443 6.25 20.36 -15.96
N ILE A 444 6.37 20.66 -14.66
CA ILE A 444 6.00 21.96 -14.07
C ILE A 444 7.27 22.67 -13.65
N GLY A 445 7.62 23.78 -14.28
CA GLY A 445 8.67 24.70 -13.83
C GLY A 445 8.06 25.84 -13.03
N VAL A 446 8.60 26.16 -11.85
CA VAL A 446 8.12 27.26 -11.00
C VAL A 446 9.27 28.21 -10.67
N ALA A 447 9.02 29.50 -10.79
CA ALA A 447 9.91 30.54 -10.29
C ALA A 447 9.13 31.83 -9.97
N PRO A 448 9.57 32.65 -8.99
CA PRO A 448 9.01 33.98 -8.77
C PRO A 448 9.06 34.80 -10.07
N GLU A 449 8.02 35.61 -10.32
CA GLU A 449 7.90 36.36 -11.55
C GLU A 449 9.11 37.29 -11.82
N GLU A 450 9.63 37.93 -10.78
CA GLU A 450 10.80 38.80 -10.87
C GLU A 450 12.12 38.07 -11.21
N GLU A 451 12.21 36.73 -10.89
CA GLU A 451 13.37 35.88 -11.12
C GLU A 451 13.20 34.98 -12.37
N TYR A 452 12.00 34.89 -12.92
CA TYR A 452 11.62 33.93 -13.96
C TYR A 452 12.58 33.91 -15.17
N ARG A 453 13.07 35.09 -15.59
CA ARG A 453 14.04 35.20 -16.72
C ARG A 453 15.31 34.37 -16.51
N ALA A 454 15.76 34.19 -15.23
CA ALA A 454 16.93 33.39 -14.92
C ALA A 454 16.63 31.88 -14.96
N TYR A 455 15.37 31.49 -14.84
CA TYR A 455 14.92 30.09 -14.81
C TYR A 455 14.39 29.58 -16.15
N GLU A 456 13.98 30.45 -17.06
CA GLU A 456 13.39 30.08 -18.36
C GLU A 456 14.32 29.17 -19.19
N ALA A 457 15.58 29.56 -19.39
CA ALA A 457 16.54 28.74 -20.12
C ALA A 457 16.88 27.40 -19.42
N PRO A 458 17.11 27.33 -18.10
CA PRO A 458 17.17 26.08 -17.34
C PRO A 458 15.97 25.18 -17.51
N PHE A 459 14.73 25.68 -17.43
CA PHE A 459 13.52 24.89 -17.62
C PHE A 459 13.47 24.28 -19.02
N GLN A 460 13.73 25.08 -20.06
CA GLN A 460 13.80 24.59 -21.43
C GLN A 460 14.90 23.53 -21.62
N GLN A 461 16.05 23.70 -20.98
CA GLN A 461 17.15 22.71 -21.02
C GLN A 461 16.74 21.39 -20.34
N VAL A 462 16.07 21.44 -19.20
CA VAL A 462 15.51 20.25 -18.53
C VAL A 462 14.56 19.55 -19.49
N VAL A 463 13.57 20.23 -20.04
CA VAL A 463 12.57 19.64 -20.95
C VAL A 463 13.20 19.00 -22.19
N ARG A 464 14.19 19.69 -22.83
CA ARG A 464 14.91 19.16 -23.99
C ARG A 464 15.74 17.92 -23.70
N SER A 465 16.19 17.76 -22.46
CA SER A 465 17.01 16.62 -22.04
C SER A 465 16.21 15.38 -21.72
N ILE A 466 14.91 15.47 -21.61
CA ILE A 466 14.05 14.34 -21.27
C ILE A 466 14.13 13.26 -22.34
N LYS A 467 14.32 12.02 -21.90
CA LYS A 467 14.24 10.79 -22.69
C LYS A 467 13.22 9.88 -22.04
N LEU A 468 12.16 9.54 -22.74
CA LEU A 468 11.11 8.64 -22.32
C LEU A 468 11.46 7.20 -22.71
N ASN A 469 11.47 6.29 -21.75
CA ASN A 469 11.95 4.91 -21.92
C ASN A 469 10.81 3.89 -22.09
N GLU A 470 9.64 4.27 -22.57
CA GLU A 470 8.48 3.39 -22.79
C GLU A 470 8.37 2.80 -24.20
#